data_e819f2f79f9c927526bef864ea7d5971
#
_entry.id   e819f2f79f9c927526bef864ea7d5971
#
_cell.length_a   1.000
_cell.length_b   1.000
_cell.length_c   1.000
_cell.angle_alpha   90.00
_cell.angle_beta   90.00
_cell.angle_gamma   90.00
#
_symmetry.space_group_name_H-M   'P 1'
#
loop_
_entity.id
_entity.type
_entity.pdbx_description
1 polymer ?
#
loop_
_entity_poly.entity_id
_entity_poly.type
_entity_poly.pdbx_seq_one_letter_code
_entity_poly.pdbx_strand_id
1 'polypeptide(L)'
;MRRRSSLPLIFFAALVCGCYHATIDTGAKPSTVTVEQHWASGWVFGLVPPKTVETASKCTTGVSKVETQLSFVNMLDSFLTLSIYTPMDIRVTCAEGDSGGTTLIVPDSASAAAWQAALAEAAVESRNGGLPVYLPVVP
;
A
#
# COMPACT_ATOMS: atom_id res chain seq x y z
N MET A 1 50.14 -15.62 14.72
CA MET A 1 48.83 -14.90 14.79
C MET A 1 47.93 -15.42 13.67
N ARG A 2 46.93 -16.20 14.00
CA ARG A 2 46.03 -16.85 13.05
C ARG A 2 44.95 -15.84 12.67
N ARG A 3 45.10 -15.21 11.52
CA ARG A 3 44.11 -14.28 10.93
C ARG A 3 42.83 -15.09 10.68
N ARG A 4 41.93 -15.12 11.67
CA ARG A 4 40.62 -15.77 11.53
C ARG A 4 39.91 -15.02 10.41
N SER A 5 39.67 -15.73 9.30
CA SER A 5 38.96 -15.24 8.16
C SER A 5 37.55 -14.84 8.60
N SER A 6 37.29 -13.53 8.77
CA SER A 6 35.98 -12.99 9.10
C SER A 6 35.06 -12.93 7.86
N LEU A 7 35.60 -13.30 6.69
CA LEU A 7 34.91 -13.28 5.42
C LEU A 7 33.60 -14.10 5.42
N PRO A 8 33.55 -15.35 5.94
CA PRO A 8 32.31 -16.11 5.97
C PRO A 8 31.27 -15.54 6.92
N LEU A 9 31.70 -14.87 7.98
CA LEU A 9 30.78 -14.23 8.92
C LEU A 9 30.09 -13.01 8.31
N ILE A 10 30.84 -12.21 7.53
CA ILE A 10 30.31 -11.05 6.81
C ILE A 10 29.35 -11.51 5.71
N PHE A 11 29.67 -12.58 5.01
CA PHE A 11 28.82 -13.14 3.96
C PHE A 11 27.52 -13.72 4.56
N PHE A 12 27.59 -14.37 5.72
CA PHE A 12 26.42 -14.88 6.43
C PHE A 12 25.54 -13.74 6.99
N ALA A 13 26.15 -12.67 7.51
CA ALA A 13 25.43 -11.49 7.98
C ALA A 13 24.68 -10.76 6.83
N ALA A 14 25.27 -10.72 5.64
CA ALA A 14 24.61 -10.14 4.46
C ALA A 14 23.40 -10.95 3.97
N LEU A 15 23.39 -12.26 4.18
CA LEU A 15 22.26 -13.13 3.83
C LEU A 15 21.06 -13.01 4.79
N VAL A 16 21.28 -12.48 6.00
CA VAL A 16 20.22 -12.28 7.01
C VAL A 16 19.54 -10.91 6.87
N CYS A 17 20.04 -10.00 6.03
CA CYS A 17 19.37 -8.77 5.67
C CYS A 17 18.10 -9.11 4.87
N GLY A 18 17.01 -9.38 5.60
CA GLY A 18 15.77 -9.91 5.10
C GLY A 18 15.08 -8.99 4.08
N CYS A 19 14.31 -9.61 3.21
CA CYS A 19 13.40 -8.92 2.30
C CYS A 19 12.48 -7.99 3.10
N TYR A 20 12.42 -6.73 2.71
CA TYR A 20 11.48 -5.78 3.31
C TYR A 20 10.06 -6.10 2.81
N HIS A 21 9.12 -6.22 3.73
CA HIS A 21 7.71 -6.44 3.44
C HIS A 21 6.90 -5.47 4.31
N ALA A 22 6.16 -4.58 3.67
CA ALA A 22 5.22 -3.70 4.33
C ALA A 22 3.80 -4.05 3.93
N THR A 23 2.92 -4.09 4.91
CA THR A 23 1.50 -4.41 4.72
C THR A 23 0.68 -3.29 5.33
N ILE A 24 -0.29 -2.79 4.57
CA ILE A 24 -1.32 -1.85 5.02
C ILE A 24 -2.64 -2.59 4.90
N ASP A 25 -3.32 -2.77 6.02
CA ASP A 25 -4.64 -3.42 6.10
C ASP A 25 -5.68 -2.36 6.41
N THR A 26 -6.77 -2.34 5.62
CA THR A 26 -7.86 -1.39 5.80
C THR A 26 -8.93 -1.90 6.76
N GLY A 27 -8.85 -3.17 7.19
CA GLY A 27 -9.86 -3.83 7.99
C GLY A 27 -11.06 -4.38 7.20
N ALA A 28 -11.12 -4.11 5.90
CA ALA A 28 -12.15 -4.67 5.04
C ALA A 28 -11.86 -6.16 4.75
N LYS A 29 -12.91 -6.95 4.63
CA LYS A 29 -12.78 -8.40 4.35
C LYS A 29 -12.10 -8.62 2.99
N PRO A 30 -11.02 -9.40 2.91
CA PRO A 30 -10.30 -9.61 1.66
C PRO A 30 -11.08 -10.50 0.69
N SER A 31 -11.14 -10.11 -0.58
CA SER A 31 -11.67 -10.92 -1.66
C SER A 31 -10.58 -11.79 -2.29
N THR A 32 -10.99 -12.67 -3.22
CA THR A 32 -10.06 -13.45 -4.04
C THR A 32 -9.44 -12.67 -5.19
N VAL A 33 -9.90 -11.43 -5.42
CA VAL A 33 -9.40 -10.58 -6.49
C VAL A 33 -8.18 -9.82 -6.01
N THR A 34 -7.04 -10.06 -6.67
CA THR A 34 -5.78 -9.37 -6.40
C THR A 34 -5.27 -8.68 -7.66
N VAL A 35 -4.67 -7.52 -7.48
CA VAL A 35 -3.97 -6.77 -8.51
C VAL A 35 -2.49 -6.77 -8.15
N GLU A 36 -1.67 -7.36 -9.00
CA GLU A 36 -0.23 -7.43 -8.78
C GLU A 36 0.48 -6.57 -9.82
N GLN A 37 1.45 -5.80 -9.36
CA GLN A 37 2.38 -5.08 -10.19
C GLN A 37 3.79 -5.48 -9.79
N HIS A 38 4.40 -6.33 -10.62
CA HIS A 38 5.79 -6.70 -10.50
C HIS A 38 6.67 -5.60 -11.09
N TRP A 39 7.86 -5.43 -10.51
CA TRP A 39 8.86 -4.47 -11.00
C TRP A 39 8.34 -3.03 -11.09
N ALA A 40 7.56 -2.61 -10.09
CA ALA A 40 7.18 -1.21 -9.98
C ALA A 40 8.43 -0.35 -9.83
N SER A 41 8.74 0.45 -10.85
CA SER A 41 10.01 1.18 -10.99
C SER A 41 10.08 2.39 -10.07
N GLY A 42 10.83 2.26 -8.98
CA GLY A 42 11.29 3.39 -8.19
C GLY A 42 12.67 3.86 -8.64
N TRP A 43 13.04 5.10 -8.35
CA TRP A 43 14.31 5.69 -8.76
C TRP A 43 14.95 6.48 -7.62
N VAL A 44 16.29 6.56 -7.70
CA VAL A 44 17.14 7.39 -6.83
C VAL A 44 16.84 7.13 -5.34
N PHE A 45 17.26 5.97 -4.83
CA PHE A 45 17.05 5.58 -3.43
C PHE A 45 15.57 5.57 -2.98
N GLY A 46 14.62 5.37 -3.92
CA GLY A 46 13.19 5.41 -3.62
C GLY A 46 12.58 6.81 -3.50
N LEU A 47 13.33 7.87 -3.79
CA LEU A 47 12.84 9.25 -3.78
C LEU A 47 11.80 9.50 -4.87
N VAL A 48 11.95 8.84 -6.02
CA VAL A 48 10.93 8.87 -7.07
C VAL A 48 10.10 7.60 -6.93
N PRO A 49 8.83 7.71 -6.49
CA PRO A 49 7.98 6.55 -6.30
C PRO A 49 7.59 5.92 -7.64
N PRO A 50 7.21 4.63 -7.65
CA PRO A 50 6.65 4.00 -8.84
C PRO A 50 5.34 4.67 -9.27
N LYS A 51 4.94 4.42 -10.51
CA LYS A 51 3.65 4.89 -11.03
C LYS A 51 2.52 4.34 -10.15
N THR A 52 1.49 5.15 -9.99
CA THR A 52 0.28 4.79 -9.24
C THR A 52 -0.33 3.50 -9.80
N VAL A 53 -0.62 2.55 -8.91
CA VAL A 53 -1.35 1.33 -9.28
C VAL A 53 -2.83 1.68 -9.43
N GLU A 54 -3.34 1.60 -10.65
CA GLU A 54 -4.76 1.84 -10.91
C GLU A 54 -5.58 0.61 -10.48
N THR A 55 -6.12 0.66 -9.29
CA THR A 55 -6.96 -0.41 -8.73
C THR A 55 -8.45 -0.16 -8.90
N ALA A 56 -8.86 1.08 -9.14
CA ALA A 56 -10.27 1.50 -9.20
C ALA A 56 -11.11 0.70 -10.21
N SER A 57 -10.53 0.33 -11.36
CA SER A 57 -11.21 -0.46 -12.39
C SER A 57 -11.37 -1.94 -12.03
N LYS A 58 -10.53 -2.46 -11.14
CA LYS A 58 -10.52 -3.88 -10.76
C LYS A 58 -11.12 -4.12 -9.37
N CYS A 59 -10.91 -3.16 -8.45
CA CYS A 59 -11.43 -3.21 -7.08
C CYS A 59 -12.63 -2.27 -6.95
N THR A 60 -13.76 -2.61 -7.56
CA THR A 60 -14.99 -1.79 -7.53
C THR A 60 -15.57 -1.66 -6.13
N THR A 61 -15.29 -2.63 -5.26
CA THR A 61 -15.75 -2.68 -3.87
C THR A 61 -14.73 -2.13 -2.87
N GLY A 62 -13.64 -1.51 -3.37
CA GLY A 62 -12.58 -0.97 -2.53
C GLY A 62 -11.40 -1.92 -2.35
N VAL A 63 -10.45 -1.50 -1.53
CA VAL A 63 -9.21 -2.21 -1.25
C VAL A 63 -9.22 -2.70 0.19
N SER A 64 -8.94 -3.98 0.39
CA SER A 64 -8.79 -4.59 1.72
C SER A 64 -7.36 -4.47 2.23
N LYS A 65 -6.38 -4.76 1.36
CA LYS A 65 -4.99 -4.88 1.78
C LYS A 65 -4.06 -4.41 0.66
N VAL A 66 -3.01 -3.69 1.05
CA VAL A 66 -1.90 -3.32 0.16
C VAL A 66 -0.61 -3.88 0.73
N GLU A 67 0.12 -4.63 -0.06
CA GLU A 67 1.40 -5.20 0.29
C GLU A 67 2.48 -4.69 -0.66
N THR A 68 3.59 -4.24 -0.11
CA THR A 68 4.78 -3.89 -0.87
C THR A 68 5.91 -4.81 -0.42
N GLN A 69 6.61 -5.39 -1.37
CA GLN A 69 7.67 -6.34 -1.12
C GLN A 69 8.92 -6.01 -1.95
N LEU A 70 10.06 -6.07 -1.28
CA LEU A 70 11.38 -6.06 -1.93
C LEU A 70 11.89 -7.49 -1.95
N SER A 71 11.89 -8.12 -3.11
CA SER A 71 12.48 -9.44 -3.30
C SER A 71 14.02 -9.35 -3.32
N PHE A 72 14.68 -10.49 -3.14
CA PHE A 72 16.14 -10.56 -3.25
C PHE A 72 16.63 -10.06 -4.62
N VAL A 73 15.91 -10.37 -5.68
CA VAL A 73 16.27 -9.93 -7.05
C VAL A 73 16.15 -8.41 -7.17
N ASN A 74 15.08 -7.82 -6.63
CA ASN A 74 14.91 -6.36 -6.61
C ASN A 74 16.03 -5.65 -5.82
N MET A 75 16.48 -6.26 -4.72
CA MET A 75 17.61 -5.77 -3.93
C MET A 75 18.92 -5.88 -4.69
N LEU A 76 19.13 -7.00 -5.42
CA LEU A 76 20.31 -7.19 -6.24
C LEU A 76 20.40 -6.16 -7.37
N ASP A 77 19.30 -5.89 -8.04
CA ASP A 77 19.22 -4.84 -9.06
C ASP A 77 19.50 -3.45 -8.49
N SER A 78 18.92 -3.15 -7.34
CA SER A 78 19.21 -1.89 -6.66
C SER A 78 20.69 -1.78 -6.31
N PHE A 79 21.31 -2.86 -5.87
CA PHE A 79 22.74 -2.88 -5.57
C PHE A 79 23.61 -2.69 -6.83
N LEU A 80 23.31 -3.39 -7.93
CA LEU A 80 24.04 -3.29 -9.18
C LEU A 80 23.93 -1.90 -9.82
N THR A 81 22.80 -1.23 -9.62
CA THR A 81 22.56 0.14 -10.13
C THR A 81 22.95 1.22 -9.14
N LEU A 82 23.67 0.89 -8.05
CA LEU A 82 24.01 1.81 -6.95
C LEU A 82 22.78 2.53 -6.39
N SER A 83 21.65 1.81 -6.31
CA SER A 83 20.35 2.32 -5.86
C SER A 83 19.77 3.46 -6.70
N ILE A 84 20.24 3.64 -7.93
CA ILE A 84 19.61 4.55 -8.89
C ILE A 84 18.28 3.97 -9.34
N TYR A 85 18.22 2.67 -9.60
CA TYR A 85 16.99 1.93 -9.89
C TYR A 85 16.61 1.07 -8.67
N THR A 86 15.39 1.26 -8.16
CA THR A 86 14.89 0.58 -6.95
C THR A 86 13.52 -0.05 -7.23
N PRO A 87 13.49 -1.20 -7.94
CA PRO A 87 12.24 -1.88 -8.24
C PRO A 87 11.62 -2.48 -6.97
N MET A 88 10.29 -2.55 -6.94
CA MET A 88 9.53 -3.20 -5.88
C MET A 88 8.33 -3.94 -6.45
N ASP A 89 7.83 -4.92 -5.73
CA ASP A 89 6.59 -5.61 -6.06
C ASP A 89 5.46 -5.05 -5.20
N ILE A 90 4.33 -4.74 -5.83
CA ILE A 90 3.14 -4.21 -5.18
C ILE A 90 2.00 -5.20 -5.45
N ARG A 91 1.33 -5.62 -4.37
CA ARG A 91 0.14 -6.45 -4.42
C ARG A 91 -1.00 -5.75 -3.71
N VAL A 92 -2.12 -5.59 -4.38
CA VAL A 92 -3.33 -5.01 -3.83
C VAL A 92 -4.41 -6.07 -3.83
N THR A 93 -4.98 -6.37 -2.67
CA THR A 93 -6.13 -7.26 -2.52
C THR A 93 -7.39 -6.43 -2.42
N CYS A 94 -8.35 -6.69 -3.30
CA CYS A 94 -9.63 -6.01 -3.27
C CYS A 94 -10.46 -6.42 -2.05
N ALA A 95 -11.40 -5.59 -1.63
CA ALA A 95 -12.36 -5.96 -0.60
C ALA A 95 -13.45 -6.88 -1.15
N GLU A 96 -13.95 -7.81 -0.31
CA GLU A 96 -15.09 -8.67 -0.64
C GLU A 96 -16.39 -7.97 -0.24
N GLY A 97 -17.30 -7.81 -1.19
CA GLY A 97 -18.60 -7.19 -0.94
C GLY A 97 -18.52 -5.68 -0.84
N ASP A 98 -19.56 -5.11 -0.28
CA ASP A 98 -19.59 -3.70 0.09
C ASP A 98 -18.46 -3.48 1.10
N SER A 99 -17.39 -2.80 0.65
CA SER A 99 -16.23 -2.54 1.50
C SER A 99 -16.77 -1.86 2.76
N GLY A 100 -16.82 -2.58 3.86
CA GLY A 100 -17.49 -2.27 5.14
C GLY A 100 -17.46 -0.83 5.66
N GLY A 101 -17.44 0.14 4.77
CA GLY A 101 -17.53 1.57 5.05
C GLY A 101 -18.82 2.13 4.49
N THR A 102 -19.47 2.95 5.27
CA THR A 102 -20.63 3.73 4.81
C THR A 102 -20.16 4.82 3.86
N THR A 103 -20.82 4.94 2.71
CA THR A 103 -20.54 6.03 1.76
C THR A 103 -21.60 7.11 1.93
N LEU A 104 -21.22 8.28 2.45
CA LEU A 104 -22.07 9.45 2.50
C LEU A 104 -21.77 10.34 1.29
N ILE A 105 -22.71 10.44 0.36
CA ILE A 105 -22.53 11.22 -0.85
C ILE A 105 -22.80 12.69 -0.54
N VAL A 106 -21.80 13.54 -0.74
CA VAL A 106 -21.92 14.99 -0.58
C VAL A 106 -21.81 15.63 -1.96
N PRO A 107 -22.82 16.37 -2.43
CA PRO A 107 -22.73 17.06 -3.72
C PRO A 107 -21.70 18.19 -3.66
N ASP A 108 -21.01 18.44 -4.78
CA ASP A 108 -19.96 19.49 -4.88
C ASP A 108 -20.53 20.89 -4.56
N SER A 109 -21.82 21.11 -4.87
CA SER A 109 -22.53 22.35 -4.57
C SER A 109 -23.01 22.49 -3.12
N ALA A 110 -22.62 21.55 -2.23
CA ALA A 110 -23.05 21.57 -0.84
C ALA A 110 -22.49 22.79 -0.10
N SER A 111 -23.34 23.42 0.74
CA SER A 111 -22.90 24.53 1.57
C SER A 111 -21.91 24.06 2.66
N ALA A 112 -21.14 25.00 3.21
CA ALA A 112 -20.23 24.70 4.32
C ALA A 112 -20.93 24.04 5.52
N ALA A 113 -22.18 24.43 5.81
CA ALA A 113 -22.99 23.83 6.86
C ALA A 113 -23.35 22.38 6.54
N ALA A 114 -23.68 22.07 5.28
CA ALA A 114 -23.96 20.70 4.84
C ALA A 114 -22.71 19.81 4.94
N TRP A 115 -21.54 20.33 4.58
CA TRP A 115 -20.27 19.63 4.77
C TRP A 115 -19.96 19.33 6.24
N GLN A 116 -20.17 20.30 7.12
CA GLN A 116 -19.97 20.09 8.56
C GLN A 116 -20.92 19.02 9.12
N ALA A 117 -22.19 19.02 8.68
CA ALA A 117 -23.15 18.01 9.08
C ALA A 117 -22.75 16.61 8.60
N ALA A 118 -22.35 16.48 7.34
CA ALA A 118 -21.88 15.22 6.77
C ALA A 118 -20.62 14.69 7.46
N LEU A 119 -19.67 15.56 7.81
CA LEU A 119 -18.47 15.19 8.56
C LEU A 119 -18.81 14.75 10.00
N ALA A 120 -19.76 15.41 10.64
CA ALA A 120 -20.22 15.02 11.99
C ALA A 120 -20.91 13.65 11.98
N GLU A 121 -21.75 13.40 11.00
CA GLU A 121 -22.42 12.11 10.79
C GLU A 121 -21.40 11.01 10.48
N ALA A 122 -20.46 11.26 9.56
CA ALA A 122 -19.38 10.35 9.24
C ALA A 122 -18.52 9.97 10.47
N ALA A 123 -18.23 10.94 11.33
CA ALA A 123 -17.46 10.72 12.56
C ALA A 123 -18.21 9.85 13.57
N VAL A 124 -19.53 10.00 13.69
CA VAL A 124 -20.37 9.17 14.56
C VAL A 124 -20.45 7.75 14.00
N GLU A 125 -20.70 7.61 12.72
CA GLU A 125 -20.83 6.31 12.05
C GLU A 125 -19.51 5.53 12.11
N SER A 126 -18.38 6.15 11.79
CA SER A 126 -17.06 5.54 11.90
C SER A 126 -16.73 5.10 13.35
N ARG A 127 -17.16 5.86 14.35
CA ARG A 127 -16.96 5.51 15.76
C ARG A 127 -17.80 4.30 16.17
N ASN A 128 -19.04 4.23 15.72
CA ASN A 128 -19.97 3.16 16.07
C ASN A 128 -19.66 1.86 15.31
N GLY A 129 -19.34 1.97 14.03
CA GLY A 129 -19.06 0.83 13.14
C GLY A 129 -17.61 0.34 13.16
N GLY A 130 -16.68 1.15 13.64
CA GLY A 130 -15.24 0.86 13.58
C GLY A 130 -14.69 0.81 12.14
N LEU A 131 -15.46 1.24 11.15
CA LEU A 131 -15.16 1.19 9.75
C LEU A 131 -14.99 2.60 9.18
N PRO A 132 -14.17 2.77 8.13
CA PRO A 132 -14.01 4.06 7.49
C PRO A 132 -15.29 4.51 6.80
N VAL A 133 -15.58 5.80 6.88
CA VAL A 133 -16.68 6.43 6.13
C VAL A 133 -16.10 7.24 4.99
N TYR A 134 -16.54 6.97 3.78
CA TYR A 134 -16.10 7.65 2.56
C TYR A 134 -17.07 8.79 2.22
N LEU A 135 -16.50 9.96 1.92
CA LEU A 135 -17.23 11.16 1.50
C LEU A 135 -16.83 11.51 0.06
N PRO A 136 -17.32 10.79 -0.95
CA PRO A 136 -17.02 11.13 -2.32
C PRO A 136 -17.73 12.44 -2.70
N VAL A 137 -16.99 13.32 -3.35
CA VAL A 137 -17.54 14.53 -3.97
C VAL A 137 -18.06 14.12 -5.33
N VAL A 138 -19.35 14.28 -5.55
CA VAL A 138 -19.98 14.04 -6.85
C VAL A 138 -20.13 15.37 -7.58
N PRO A 139 -19.49 15.52 -8.77
CA PRO A 139 -19.58 16.76 -9.57
C PRO A 139 -20.98 17.05 -10.11
#